data_b8bf56fcfae0f3935f75064e24d7e3e0
#
_entry.id   b8bf56fcfae0f3935f75064e24d7e3e0
#
_cell.length_a   1.000
_cell.length_b   1.000
_cell.length_c   1.000
_cell.angle_alpha   90.00
_cell.angle_beta   90.00
_cell.angle_gamma   90.00
#
_symmetry.space_group_name_H-M   'P 1'
#
loop_
_entity.id
_entity.type
_entity.pdbx_description
1 polymer ?
#
loop_
_entity_poly.entity_id
_entity_poly.type
_entity_poly.pdbx_seq_one_letter_code
_entity_poly.pdbx_strand_id
1 'polypeptide(L)'
;MEIEWSTVRLGDISDLITKGTTPMSLGYHHLRNPSYNLFLNNLVSQSAQPDLNLSEIRNLPIALPSITEQKRIAHILGTLDDKIELNRRMNATLESLAQTLFQSWFVDFDPVRRNAEGESRSPEDSLFPDSVEDSAIGEIPAGWEIMPLYGTATYRNGAPFKPADFCPNGDGLPVVKIAELKAGLSDQTKWSNKQLGSDQVIDTGDLLYSWSGSPDTSLDAFLWSNGPGLVNQHIFKVITSSDAEQRFVYYLLKHLRPILVETARNKQTTGLGHVTVADMKRLQVCRPPKEVLAAFDRLIAPIFDKAFANTIESQTLAKLRDTLLPKLLSGELAAHELQSLKEEALA
;
A
#
# COMPACT_ATOMS: atom_id res chain seq x y z
N MET A 1 -22.00 27.72 18.19
CA MET A 1 -21.48 28.00 19.56
C MET A 1 -20.00 27.76 19.52
N GLU A 2 -19.18 28.80 19.70
CA GLU A 2 -17.75 28.61 19.83
C GLU A 2 -17.49 27.76 21.10
N ILE A 3 -16.76 26.68 20.94
CA ILE A 3 -16.39 25.82 22.07
C ILE A 3 -15.24 26.51 22.80
N GLU A 4 -15.53 27.09 23.96
CA GLU A 4 -14.52 27.72 24.80
C GLU A 4 -13.72 26.63 25.53
N TRP A 5 -12.52 26.32 25.05
CA TRP A 5 -11.59 25.41 25.70
C TRP A 5 -10.71 26.14 26.70
N SER A 6 -10.40 25.51 27.81
CA SER A 6 -9.44 26.06 28.77
C SER A 6 -8.04 26.09 28.19
N THR A 7 -7.31 27.22 28.37
CA THR A 7 -5.91 27.31 27.97
C THR A 7 -5.02 26.87 29.14
N VAL A 8 -4.16 25.89 28.90
CA VAL A 8 -3.18 25.37 29.88
C VAL A 8 -1.77 25.41 29.30
N ARG A 9 -0.75 25.34 30.14
CA ARG A 9 0.63 25.22 29.65
C ARG A 9 0.95 23.78 29.30
N LEU A 10 1.72 23.54 28.26
CA LEU A 10 2.14 22.20 27.87
C LEU A 10 2.85 21.48 29.02
N GLY A 11 3.65 22.20 29.81
CA GLY A 11 4.35 21.67 30.97
C GLY A 11 3.45 21.20 32.11
N ASP A 12 2.21 21.71 32.21
CA ASP A 12 1.26 21.36 33.27
C ASP A 12 0.53 20.03 32.99
N ILE A 13 0.55 19.60 31.72
CA ILE A 13 -0.16 18.38 31.24
C ILE A 13 0.81 17.30 30.71
N SER A 14 2.11 17.54 30.77
CA SER A 14 3.12 16.61 30.25
C SER A 14 4.18 16.32 31.32
N ASP A 15 4.25 15.07 31.77
CA ASP A 15 5.20 14.61 32.78
C ASP A 15 6.65 14.60 32.26
N LEU A 16 6.84 14.45 30.95
CA LEU A 16 8.16 14.37 30.33
C LEU A 16 8.23 15.12 29.00
N ILE A 17 9.03 16.19 28.97
CA ILE A 17 9.40 16.87 27.73
C ILE A 17 10.91 16.75 27.57
N THR A 18 11.38 16.00 26.59
CA THR A 18 12.80 15.77 26.30
C THR A 18 13.16 16.10 24.86
N LYS A 19 14.41 16.53 24.61
CA LYS A 19 14.92 16.70 23.25
C LYS A 19 14.96 15.34 22.53
N GLY A 20 14.41 15.29 21.33
CA GLY A 20 14.47 14.11 20.45
C GLY A 20 13.38 13.06 20.66
N THR A 21 12.43 13.26 21.57
CA THR A 21 11.28 12.38 21.71
C THR A 21 10.07 13.01 21.02
N THR A 22 9.48 12.31 20.06
CA THR A 22 8.22 12.72 19.44
C THR A 22 7.07 12.29 20.34
N PRO A 23 6.31 13.21 20.96
CA PRO A 23 5.17 12.83 21.78
C PRO A 23 4.09 12.20 20.90
N MET A 24 3.75 10.95 21.12
CA MET A 24 2.61 10.23 20.51
C MET A 24 1.28 10.68 21.14
N SER A 25 1.16 11.91 21.52
CA SER A 25 0.04 12.44 22.33
C SER A 25 -0.68 13.60 21.61
N LEU A 26 -1.78 14.03 22.21
CA LEU A 26 -2.55 15.23 21.79
C LEU A 26 -1.64 16.45 21.51
N GLY A 27 -0.55 16.62 22.27
CA GLY A 27 0.41 17.69 22.10
C GLY A 27 1.15 17.65 20.74
N TYR A 28 1.50 16.47 20.22
CA TYR A 28 2.16 16.34 18.92
C TYR A 28 1.29 16.86 17.78
N HIS A 29 0.02 16.49 17.77
CA HIS A 29 -0.92 16.93 16.75
C HIS A 29 -1.26 18.43 16.86
N HIS A 30 -1.30 18.96 18.08
CA HIS A 30 -1.50 20.39 18.33
C HIS A 30 -0.33 21.20 17.77
N LEU A 31 0.92 20.75 17.98
CA LEU A 31 2.12 21.40 17.46
C LEU A 31 2.23 21.35 15.91
N ARG A 32 1.55 20.41 15.23
CA ARG A 32 1.51 20.34 13.77
C ARG A 32 0.40 21.16 13.12
N ASN A 33 -0.50 21.75 13.88
CA ASN A 33 -1.53 22.61 13.34
C ASN A 33 -0.88 23.84 12.68
N PRO A 34 -1.22 24.21 11.42
CA PRO A 34 -0.64 25.33 10.70
C PRO A 34 -0.71 26.67 11.46
N SER A 35 -1.83 26.93 12.13
CA SER A 35 -2.00 28.14 12.95
C SER A 35 -1.06 28.15 14.16
N TYR A 36 -0.79 26.99 14.73
CA TYR A 36 0.13 26.86 15.85
C TYR A 36 1.60 26.92 15.40
N ASN A 37 1.90 26.39 14.22
CA ASN A 37 3.22 26.54 13.59
C ASN A 37 3.57 28.02 13.33
N LEU A 38 2.60 28.81 12.89
CA LEU A 38 2.81 30.25 12.71
C LEU A 38 3.11 30.94 14.05
N PHE A 39 2.39 30.56 15.12
CA PHE A 39 2.65 31.05 16.47
C PHE A 39 4.04 30.63 16.97
N LEU A 40 4.46 29.37 16.78
CA LEU A 40 5.80 28.88 17.14
C LEU A 40 6.90 29.62 16.36
N ASN A 41 6.73 29.85 15.08
CA ASN A 41 7.69 30.60 14.26
C ASN A 41 7.84 32.06 14.71
N ASN A 42 6.83 32.64 15.31
CA ASN A 42 6.86 34.00 15.86
C ASN A 42 7.54 34.05 17.27
N LEU A 43 7.56 32.93 17.99
CA LEU A 43 8.24 32.82 19.29
C LEU A 43 9.74 32.57 19.16
N VAL A 44 10.16 32.01 18.04
CA VAL A 44 11.59 31.72 17.80
C VAL A 44 12.36 33.03 17.57
N SER A 45 13.38 33.29 18.37
CA SER A 45 14.24 34.45 18.21
C SER A 45 14.94 34.42 16.85
N GLN A 46 15.09 35.59 16.21
CA GLN A 46 15.78 35.78 14.92
C GLN A 46 17.29 35.53 15.01
N SER A 47 17.70 34.35 15.44
CA SER A 47 19.09 33.91 15.39
C SER A 47 19.36 33.11 14.11
N ALA A 48 20.64 33.02 13.71
CA ALA A 48 21.06 32.29 12.52
C ALA A 48 20.70 30.77 12.58
N GLN A 49 20.32 30.27 13.76
CA GLN A 49 19.75 28.93 14.00
C GLN A 49 18.56 29.08 14.95
N PRO A 50 17.32 29.05 14.44
CA PRO A 50 16.12 29.14 15.26
C PRO A 50 16.02 27.91 16.18
N ASP A 51 16.06 28.11 17.49
CA ASP A 51 16.00 27.05 18.49
C ASP A 51 14.94 27.39 19.55
N LEU A 52 14.10 26.43 19.92
CA LEU A 52 13.15 26.49 21.02
C LEU A 52 13.77 25.75 22.22
N ASN A 53 13.99 26.44 23.34
CA ASN A 53 14.46 25.78 24.54
C ASN A 53 13.32 25.07 25.29
N LEU A 54 13.69 24.14 26.20
CA LEU A 54 12.71 23.33 26.94
C LEU A 54 11.77 24.18 27.83
N SER A 55 12.24 25.35 28.31
CA SER A 55 11.41 26.25 29.12
C SER A 55 10.32 26.90 28.26
N GLU A 56 10.69 27.34 27.06
CA GLU A 56 9.72 27.89 26.09
C GLU A 56 8.69 26.87 25.70
N ILE A 57 9.12 25.63 25.38
CA ILE A 57 8.22 24.52 25.06
C ILE A 57 7.23 24.22 26.20
N ARG A 58 7.70 24.20 27.46
CA ARG A 58 6.84 23.97 28.64
C ARG A 58 5.79 25.06 28.83
N ASN A 59 6.11 26.29 28.47
CA ASN A 59 5.22 27.44 28.61
C ASN A 59 4.25 27.64 27.42
N LEU A 60 4.30 26.78 26.39
CA LEU A 60 3.40 26.89 25.24
C LEU A 60 1.93 26.77 25.69
N PRO A 61 1.06 27.73 25.33
CA PRO A 61 -0.36 27.64 25.64
C PRO A 61 -1.02 26.59 24.75
N ILE A 62 -1.77 25.69 25.36
CA ILE A 62 -2.54 24.65 24.67
C ILE A 62 -4.01 24.80 25.04
N ALA A 63 -4.88 24.88 24.04
CA ALA A 63 -6.31 24.79 24.22
C ALA A 63 -6.66 23.34 24.60
N LEU A 64 -7.19 23.13 25.83
CA LEU A 64 -7.48 21.81 26.35
C LEU A 64 -9.00 21.61 26.40
N PRO A 65 -9.57 20.63 25.65
CA PRO A 65 -10.96 20.24 25.77
C PRO A 65 -11.28 19.67 27.16
N SER A 66 -12.56 19.67 27.53
CA SER A 66 -13.01 18.94 28.70
C SER A 66 -12.61 17.44 28.59
N ILE A 67 -12.44 16.76 29.73
CA ILE A 67 -12.10 15.33 29.74
C ILE A 67 -13.14 14.48 28.99
N THR A 68 -14.40 14.89 29.02
CA THR A 68 -15.49 14.24 28.30
C THR A 68 -15.29 14.39 26.78
N GLU A 69 -14.92 15.57 26.33
CA GLU A 69 -14.66 15.84 24.90
C GLU A 69 -13.39 15.14 24.43
N GLN A 70 -12.32 15.14 25.24
CA GLN A 70 -11.11 14.36 24.97
C GLN A 70 -11.41 12.86 24.75
N LYS A 71 -12.27 12.28 25.60
CA LYS A 71 -12.70 10.87 25.46
C LYS A 71 -13.50 10.64 24.17
N ARG A 72 -14.36 11.58 23.80
CA ARG A 72 -15.12 11.50 22.53
C ARG A 72 -14.20 11.59 21.32
N ILE A 73 -13.28 12.55 21.29
CA ILE A 73 -12.28 12.69 20.22
C ILE A 73 -11.46 11.40 20.09
N ALA A 74 -10.93 10.89 21.23
CA ALA A 74 -10.17 9.65 21.26
C ALA A 74 -10.98 8.45 20.77
N HIS A 75 -12.27 8.36 21.12
CA HIS A 75 -13.15 7.29 20.66
C HIS A 75 -13.38 7.36 19.13
N ILE A 76 -13.67 8.55 18.58
CA ILE A 76 -13.92 8.73 17.15
C ILE A 76 -12.66 8.34 16.35
N LEU A 77 -11.52 8.93 16.69
CA LEU A 77 -10.26 8.66 15.97
C LEU A 77 -9.78 7.23 16.17
N GLY A 78 -9.90 6.69 17.40
CA GLY A 78 -9.56 5.32 17.72
C GLY A 78 -10.40 4.30 16.96
N THR A 79 -11.70 4.54 16.76
CA THR A 79 -12.55 3.67 15.93
C THR A 79 -12.09 3.59 14.50
N LEU A 80 -11.61 4.71 13.91
CA LEU A 80 -11.04 4.72 12.56
C LEU A 80 -9.73 3.93 12.50
N ASP A 81 -8.83 4.13 13.48
CA ASP A 81 -7.57 3.40 13.56
C ASP A 81 -7.79 1.90 13.81
N ASP A 82 -8.73 1.53 14.67
CA ASP A 82 -9.10 0.12 14.93
C ASP A 82 -9.62 -0.56 13.65
N LYS A 83 -10.42 0.14 12.84
CA LYS A 83 -10.93 -0.40 11.58
C LYS A 83 -9.82 -0.53 10.54
N ILE A 84 -8.90 0.42 10.44
CA ILE A 84 -7.71 0.34 9.57
C ILE A 84 -6.85 -0.87 9.97
N GLU A 85 -6.60 -1.05 11.27
CA GLU A 85 -5.82 -2.18 11.77
C GLU A 85 -6.53 -3.53 11.54
N LEU A 86 -7.85 -3.59 11.72
CA LEU A 86 -8.65 -4.77 11.39
C LEU A 86 -8.53 -5.14 9.91
N ASN A 87 -8.67 -4.16 9.02
CA ASN A 87 -8.50 -4.37 7.58
C ASN A 87 -7.09 -4.87 7.25
N ARG A 88 -6.06 -4.32 7.89
CA ARG A 88 -4.66 -4.76 7.70
C ARG A 88 -4.47 -6.23 8.11
N ARG A 89 -5.00 -6.63 9.26
CA ARG A 89 -4.92 -8.04 9.75
C ARG A 89 -5.72 -8.97 8.84
N MET A 90 -6.90 -8.56 8.43
CA MET A 90 -7.72 -9.32 7.48
C MET A 90 -6.97 -9.52 6.15
N ASN A 91 -6.35 -8.47 5.60
CA ASN A 91 -5.58 -8.56 4.37
C ASN A 91 -4.39 -9.51 4.50
N ALA A 92 -3.67 -9.51 5.63
CA ALA A 92 -2.59 -10.47 5.88
C ALA A 92 -3.09 -11.92 5.86
N THR A 93 -4.26 -12.18 6.45
CA THR A 93 -4.88 -13.52 6.42
C THR A 93 -5.35 -13.92 5.02
N LEU A 94 -6.03 -13.01 4.31
CA LEU A 94 -6.50 -13.25 2.94
C LEU A 94 -5.33 -13.50 1.98
N GLU A 95 -4.27 -12.72 2.08
CA GLU A 95 -3.05 -12.89 1.28
C GLU A 95 -2.37 -14.23 1.56
N SER A 96 -2.24 -14.61 2.84
CA SER A 96 -1.68 -15.91 3.21
C SER A 96 -2.51 -17.09 2.68
N LEU A 97 -3.84 -16.99 2.73
CA LEU A 97 -4.75 -18.01 2.19
C LEU A 97 -4.58 -18.14 0.67
N ALA A 98 -4.54 -17.02 -0.03
CA ALA A 98 -4.36 -17.00 -1.48
C ALA A 98 -3.00 -17.54 -1.91
N GLN A 99 -1.93 -17.16 -1.22
CA GLN A 99 -0.58 -17.69 -1.46
C GLN A 99 -0.50 -19.19 -1.20
N THR A 100 -1.16 -19.68 -0.15
CA THR A 100 -1.23 -21.13 0.13
C THR A 100 -1.92 -21.89 -0.98
N LEU A 101 -3.04 -21.37 -1.50
CA LEU A 101 -3.73 -21.99 -2.63
C LEU A 101 -2.88 -21.94 -3.90
N PHE A 102 -2.22 -20.82 -4.17
CA PHE A 102 -1.30 -20.69 -5.30
C PHE A 102 -0.15 -21.70 -5.19
N GLN A 103 0.46 -21.80 -4.01
CA GLN A 103 1.54 -22.75 -3.73
C GLN A 103 1.09 -24.20 -3.99
N SER A 104 -0.05 -24.61 -3.43
CA SER A 104 -0.60 -25.96 -3.58
C SER A 104 -0.90 -26.32 -5.04
N TRP A 105 -1.46 -25.37 -5.82
CA TRP A 105 -1.88 -25.65 -7.18
C TRP A 105 -0.78 -25.55 -8.24
N PHE A 106 0.13 -24.56 -8.09
CA PHE A 106 1.06 -24.18 -9.16
C PHE A 106 2.55 -24.38 -8.82
N VAL A 107 2.84 -24.82 -7.60
CA VAL A 107 4.21 -25.10 -7.15
C VAL A 107 4.36 -26.52 -6.65
N ASP A 108 3.51 -26.92 -5.70
CA ASP A 108 3.56 -28.26 -5.11
C ASP A 108 2.77 -29.30 -5.94
N PHE A 109 1.86 -28.82 -6.82
CA PHE A 109 0.99 -29.61 -7.67
C PHE A 109 0.18 -30.65 -6.90
N ASP A 110 -0.33 -30.31 -5.72
CA ASP A 110 -1.09 -31.20 -4.85
C ASP A 110 -2.30 -31.85 -5.54
N PRO A 111 -3.10 -31.14 -6.40
CA PRO A 111 -4.19 -31.78 -7.14
C PRO A 111 -3.72 -32.92 -8.05
N VAL A 112 -2.56 -32.76 -8.71
CA VAL A 112 -1.97 -33.79 -9.58
C VAL A 112 -1.58 -35.01 -8.76
N ARG A 113 -0.95 -34.82 -7.61
CA ARG A 113 -0.55 -35.92 -6.70
C ARG A 113 -1.77 -36.66 -6.18
N ARG A 114 -2.82 -35.96 -5.76
CA ARG A 114 -4.07 -36.57 -5.33
C ARG A 114 -4.75 -37.38 -6.43
N ASN A 115 -4.73 -36.87 -7.67
CA ASN A 115 -5.28 -37.61 -8.81
C ASN A 115 -4.48 -38.89 -9.09
N ALA A 116 -3.14 -38.84 -9.04
CA ALA A 116 -2.26 -40.01 -9.20
C ALA A 116 -2.52 -41.10 -8.14
N GLU A 117 -2.88 -40.69 -6.92
CA GLU A 117 -3.21 -41.59 -5.81
C GLU A 117 -4.68 -42.04 -5.81
N GLY A 118 -5.53 -41.52 -6.71
CA GLY A 118 -6.96 -41.77 -6.74
C GLY A 118 -7.75 -41.11 -5.59
N GLU A 119 -7.16 -40.10 -4.96
CA GLU A 119 -7.68 -39.38 -3.78
C GLU A 119 -8.23 -37.98 -4.12
N SER A 120 -8.84 -37.81 -5.30
CA SER A 120 -9.47 -36.52 -5.67
C SER A 120 -10.44 -36.04 -4.59
N ARG A 121 -10.27 -34.79 -4.10
CA ARG A 121 -11.02 -34.23 -2.96
C ARG A 121 -11.99 -33.16 -3.34
N SER A 122 -11.83 -32.57 -4.53
CA SER A 122 -12.69 -31.48 -5.01
C SER A 122 -13.02 -31.65 -6.50
N PRO A 123 -14.11 -31.07 -6.99
CA PRO A 123 -14.42 -31.04 -8.42
C PRO A 123 -13.30 -30.42 -9.26
N GLU A 124 -12.57 -29.47 -8.71
CA GLU A 124 -11.46 -28.77 -9.37
C GLU A 124 -10.27 -29.70 -9.61
N ASP A 125 -10.05 -30.72 -8.76
CA ASP A 125 -8.98 -31.68 -8.94
C ASP A 125 -9.05 -32.40 -10.31
N SER A 126 -10.28 -32.62 -10.83
CA SER A 126 -10.51 -33.22 -12.15
C SER A 126 -9.98 -32.41 -13.34
N LEU A 127 -9.63 -31.14 -13.13
CA LEU A 127 -9.04 -30.27 -14.16
C LEU A 127 -7.53 -30.47 -14.28
N PHE A 128 -6.91 -31.18 -13.33
CA PHE A 128 -5.50 -31.48 -13.32
C PHE A 128 -5.24 -32.87 -13.86
N PRO A 129 -4.07 -33.11 -14.49
CA PRO A 129 -3.66 -34.46 -14.86
C PRO A 129 -3.41 -35.32 -13.62
N ASP A 130 -3.25 -36.62 -13.82
CA ASP A 130 -2.90 -37.61 -12.80
C ASP A 130 -1.41 -37.97 -12.81
N SER A 131 -0.60 -37.24 -13.57
CA SER A 131 0.82 -37.51 -13.75
C SER A 131 1.60 -36.23 -13.96
N VAL A 132 2.92 -36.32 -13.72
CA VAL A 132 3.91 -35.30 -14.00
C VAL A 132 4.82 -35.73 -15.13
N GLU A 133 5.50 -34.76 -15.74
CA GLU A 133 6.54 -34.98 -16.76
C GLU A 133 7.79 -34.14 -16.46
N ASP A 134 8.94 -34.64 -16.88
CA ASP A 134 10.21 -33.94 -16.72
C ASP A 134 10.30 -32.73 -17.62
N SER A 135 10.81 -31.65 -17.06
CA SER A 135 10.99 -30.40 -17.79
C SER A 135 12.30 -29.67 -17.44
N ALA A 136 12.58 -28.57 -18.13
CA ALA A 136 13.76 -27.74 -17.86
C ALA A 136 13.76 -27.06 -16.48
N ILE A 137 12.60 -27.03 -15.78
CA ILE A 137 12.45 -26.44 -14.43
C ILE A 137 12.12 -27.48 -13.36
N GLY A 138 12.26 -28.76 -13.68
CA GLY A 138 11.87 -29.89 -12.84
C GLY A 138 10.59 -30.54 -13.31
N GLU A 139 9.99 -31.39 -12.47
CA GLU A 139 8.69 -32.01 -12.76
C GLU A 139 7.56 -30.98 -12.83
N ILE A 140 6.75 -31.08 -13.88
CA ILE A 140 5.54 -30.25 -14.08
C ILE A 140 4.35 -31.17 -14.36
N PRO A 141 3.09 -30.71 -14.17
CA PRO A 141 1.91 -31.49 -14.56
C PRO A 141 1.93 -31.85 -16.04
N ALA A 142 1.63 -33.08 -16.37
CA ALA A 142 1.65 -33.58 -17.75
C ALA A 142 0.77 -32.72 -18.68
N GLY A 143 1.34 -32.31 -19.80
CA GLY A 143 0.68 -31.44 -20.79
C GLY A 143 0.59 -29.95 -20.42
N TRP A 144 1.26 -29.51 -19.34
CA TRP A 144 1.41 -28.09 -19.08
C TRP A 144 2.59 -27.52 -19.84
N GLU A 145 2.55 -26.22 -20.13
CA GLU A 145 3.58 -25.55 -20.92
C GLU A 145 4.58 -24.80 -20.04
N ILE A 146 5.84 -24.74 -20.50
CA ILE A 146 6.86 -23.88 -19.93
C ILE A 146 7.00 -22.62 -20.78
N MET A 147 7.06 -21.48 -20.14
CA MET A 147 7.29 -20.22 -20.82
C MET A 147 8.15 -19.26 -19.99
N PRO A 148 8.83 -18.29 -20.62
CA PRO A 148 9.52 -17.23 -19.90
C PRO A 148 8.53 -16.43 -19.03
N LEU A 149 8.95 -16.01 -17.81
CA LEU A 149 8.15 -15.10 -16.98
C LEU A 149 7.71 -13.84 -17.77
N TYR A 150 8.60 -13.30 -18.60
CA TYR A 150 8.28 -12.14 -19.44
C TYR A 150 7.15 -12.39 -20.44
N GLY A 151 6.85 -13.66 -20.76
CA GLY A 151 5.75 -14.04 -21.66
C GLY A 151 4.39 -14.18 -20.98
N THR A 152 4.32 -14.14 -19.65
CA THR A 152 3.06 -14.31 -18.89
C THR A 152 2.13 -13.09 -18.96
N ALA A 153 2.66 -11.93 -19.31
CA ALA A 153 1.92 -10.67 -19.46
C ALA A 153 2.69 -9.69 -20.37
N THR A 154 2.07 -8.57 -20.71
CA THR A 154 2.77 -7.44 -21.32
C THR A 154 3.34 -6.55 -20.22
N TYR A 155 4.65 -6.51 -20.07
CA TYR A 155 5.37 -5.68 -19.10
C TYR A 155 5.75 -4.34 -19.74
N ARG A 156 4.94 -3.32 -19.53
CA ARG A 156 5.18 -1.99 -20.10
C ARG A 156 5.92 -1.10 -19.12
N ASN A 157 7.12 -0.67 -19.49
CA ASN A 157 7.93 0.21 -18.64
C ASN A 157 7.32 1.61 -18.57
N GLY A 158 7.37 2.23 -17.39
CA GLY A 158 7.00 3.62 -17.20
C GLY A 158 7.97 4.58 -17.91
N ALA A 159 7.69 5.87 -17.79
CA ALA A 159 8.45 6.93 -18.44
C ALA A 159 9.48 7.58 -17.49
N PRO A 160 10.60 8.09 -18.02
CA PRO A 160 11.50 8.95 -17.27
C PRO A 160 10.88 10.34 -17.08
N PHE A 161 11.09 10.92 -15.88
CA PHE A 161 10.67 12.28 -15.54
C PHE A 161 11.88 13.12 -15.15
N LYS A 162 12.04 14.26 -15.79
CA LYS A 162 13.04 15.28 -15.48
C LYS A 162 12.43 16.35 -14.55
N PRO A 163 13.24 17.17 -13.87
CA PRO A 163 12.71 18.26 -13.05
C PRO A 163 11.72 19.19 -13.78
N ALA A 164 11.95 19.45 -15.06
CA ALA A 164 11.07 20.28 -15.90
C ALA A 164 9.72 19.62 -16.26
N ASP A 165 9.57 18.30 -16.07
CA ASP A 165 8.32 17.59 -16.34
C ASP A 165 7.33 17.71 -15.16
N PHE A 166 7.74 18.27 -14.01
CA PHE A 166 6.89 18.37 -12.84
C PHE A 166 6.15 19.71 -12.75
N CYS A 167 4.88 19.63 -12.38
CA CYS A 167 4.04 20.80 -12.15
C CYS A 167 4.20 21.31 -10.70
N PRO A 168 4.57 22.59 -10.47
CA PRO A 168 4.81 23.13 -9.13
C PRO A 168 3.59 23.10 -8.22
N ASN A 169 2.39 23.24 -8.80
CA ASN A 169 1.14 23.41 -8.08
C ASN A 169 0.31 22.13 -7.91
N GLY A 170 0.87 20.97 -8.24
CA GLY A 170 0.13 19.71 -8.18
C GLY A 170 -0.89 19.51 -9.31
N ASP A 171 -0.78 20.28 -10.39
CA ASP A 171 -1.62 20.11 -11.57
C ASP A 171 -1.23 18.85 -12.36
N GLY A 172 -2.20 18.21 -13.02
CA GLY A 172 -1.99 17.01 -13.82
C GLY A 172 -2.23 15.71 -13.06
N LEU A 173 -1.46 14.67 -13.37
CA LEU A 173 -1.55 13.36 -12.74
C LEU A 173 -0.33 13.11 -11.82
N PRO A 174 -0.50 12.33 -10.73
CA PRO A 174 0.60 11.97 -9.86
C PRO A 174 1.60 11.08 -10.60
N VAL A 175 2.89 11.34 -10.40
CA VAL A 175 3.98 10.49 -10.89
C VAL A 175 4.25 9.40 -9.86
N VAL A 176 3.86 8.19 -10.21
CA VAL A 176 3.94 7.02 -9.32
C VAL A 176 5.34 6.42 -9.39
N LYS A 177 6.08 6.56 -8.29
CA LYS A 177 7.37 5.94 -8.02
C LYS A 177 7.21 4.83 -6.98
N ILE A 178 8.29 4.18 -6.61
CA ILE A 178 8.29 3.10 -5.61
C ILE A 178 7.77 3.59 -4.24
N ALA A 179 7.99 4.86 -3.89
CA ALA A 179 7.46 5.43 -2.65
C ALA A 179 5.92 5.45 -2.66
N GLU A 180 5.33 5.92 -3.76
CA GLU A 180 3.88 5.97 -3.93
C GLU A 180 3.24 4.56 -4.00
N LEU A 181 3.94 3.56 -4.54
CA LEU A 181 3.46 2.17 -4.51
C LEU A 181 3.32 1.62 -3.08
N LYS A 182 4.21 2.01 -2.18
CA LYS A 182 4.27 1.52 -0.80
C LYS A 182 3.38 2.29 0.15
N ALA A 183 3.41 3.62 0.04
CA ALA A 183 2.79 4.51 1.01
C ALA A 183 1.54 5.24 0.49
N GLY A 184 1.21 5.07 -0.80
CA GLY A 184 0.18 5.86 -1.46
C GLY A 184 0.66 7.28 -1.80
N LEU A 185 -0.27 8.13 -2.22
CA LEU A 185 0.00 9.54 -2.52
C LEU A 185 0.19 10.35 -1.23
N SER A 186 1.10 11.31 -1.26
CA SER A 186 1.43 12.20 -0.15
C SER A 186 1.76 13.61 -0.64
N ASP A 187 2.00 14.55 0.28
CA ASP A 187 2.43 15.92 -0.04
C ASP A 187 3.80 15.95 -0.77
N GLN A 188 4.57 14.85 -0.71
CA GLN A 188 5.84 14.71 -1.43
C GLN A 188 5.68 14.17 -2.84
N THR A 189 4.48 13.70 -3.20
CA THR A 189 4.18 13.18 -4.54
C THR A 189 4.33 14.28 -5.58
N LYS A 190 5.07 13.99 -6.64
CA LYS A 190 5.24 14.92 -7.77
C LYS A 190 4.15 14.69 -8.78
N TRP A 191 3.69 15.78 -9.39
CA TRP A 191 2.60 15.80 -10.37
C TRP A 191 3.15 16.23 -11.74
N SER A 192 2.51 15.78 -12.81
CA SER A 192 2.97 16.09 -14.16
C SER A 192 1.81 16.11 -15.18
N ASN A 193 1.88 17.03 -16.11
CA ASN A 193 1.00 17.11 -17.30
C ASN A 193 1.59 16.40 -18.52
N LYS A 194 2.66 15.62 -18.35
CA LYS A 194 3.33 14.90 -19.42
C LYS A 194 2.36 13.94 -20.10
N GLN A 195 2.21 14.06 -21.40
CA GLN A 195 1.39 13.14 -22.18
C GLN A 195 2.15 11.84 -22.41
N LEU A 196 1.58 10.73 -21.95
CA LEU A 196 2.11 9.38 -22.12
C LEU A 196 1.08 8.52 -22.87
N GLY A 197 1.55 7.39 -23.41
CA GLY A 197 0.65 6.39 -23.98
C GLY A 197 -0.27 5.78 -22.91
N SER A 198 -1.45 5.30 -23.32
CA SER A 198 -2.42 4.67 -22.41
C SER A 198 -1.84 3.48 -21.65
N ASP A 199 -0.82 2.84 -22.18
CA ASP A 199 -0.08 1.73 -21.58
C ASP A 199 0.95 2.17 -20.51
N GLN A 200 1.14 3.47 -20.32
CA GLN A 200 1.98 4.08 -19.27
C GLN A 200 1.17 4.95 -18.29
N VAL A 201 -0.12 5.10 -18.53
CA VAL A 201 -1.09 5.68 -17.61
C VAL A 201 -1.75 4.54 -16.85
N ILE A 202 -1.90 4.70 -15.54
CA ILE A 202 -2.51 3.70 -14.66
C ILE A 202 -3.79 4.23 -14.04
N ASP A 203 -4.62 3.29 -13.59
CA ASP A 203 -5.81 3.59 -12.77
C ASP A 203 -5.95 2.53 -11.67
N THR A 204 -6.92 2.74 -10.78
CA THR A 204 -7.25 1.81 -9.69
C THR A 204 -7.52 0.40 -10.23
N GLY A 205 -6.85 -0.59 -9.66
CA GLY A 205 -6.91 -2.00 -10.07
C GLY A 205 -5.78 -2.44 -11.00
N ASP A 206 -4.99 -1.52 -11.55
CA ASP A 206 -3.84 -1.88 -12.38
C ASP A 206 -2.76 -2.62 -11.59
N LEU A 207 -2.25 -3.71 -12.16
CA LEU A 207 -1.11 -4.46 -11.63
C LEU A 207 0.20 -3.78 -12.03
N LEU A 208 1.02 -3.49 -11.03
CA LEU A 208 2.33 -2.85 -11.19
C LEU A 208 3.42 -3.75 -10.61
N TYR A 209 4.57 -3.77 -11.26
CA TYR A 209 5.75 -4.48 -10.76
C TYR A 209 6.95 -3.53 -10.67
N SER A 210 7.45 -3.32 -9.46
CA SER A 210 8.67 -2.56 -9.22
C SER A 210 9.89 -3.48 -9.40
N TRP A 211 10.75 -3.16 -10.38
CA TRP A 211 11.85 -4.00 -10.79
C TRP A 211 13.24 -3.45 -10.40
N SER A 212 13.31 -2.30 -9.76
CA SER A 212 14.56 -1.60 -9.41
C SER A 212 14.50 -0.98 -8.01
N GLY A 213 15.66 -0.74 -7.44
CA GLY A 213 15.81 -0.09 -6.13
C GLY A 213 16.55 -0.95 -5.12
N SER A 214 16.31 -0.76 -3.83
CA SER A 214 16.81 -1.66 -2.77
C SER A 214 16.13 -3.02 -2.93
N PRO A 215 16.86 -4.12 -3.21
CA PRO A 215 16.25 -5.39 -3.60
C PRO A 215 15.21 -5.88 -2.60
N ASP A 216 15.52 -5.86 -1.31
CA ASP A 216 14.65 -6.40 -0.26
C ASP A 216 13.35 -5.62 -0.06
N THR A 217 13.40 -4.32 -0.30
CA THR A 217 12.31 -3.43 0.08
C THR A 217 11.58 -2.80 -1.10
N SER A 218 12.18 -2.82 -2.31
CA SER A 218 11.63 -2.11 -3.47
C SER A 218 11.01 -3.02 -4.52
N LEU A 219 11.55 -4.27 -4.67
CA LEU A 219 11.07 -5.21 -5.69
C LEU A 219 9.83 -5.95 -5.17
N ASP A 220 8.69 -5.67 -5.80
CA ASP A 220 7.44 -6.39 -5.49
C ASP A 220 6.36 -6.10 -6.55
N ALA A 221 5.28 -6.88 -6.51
CA ALA A 221 4.05 -6.66 -7.25
C ALA A 221 3.04 -5.90 -6.38
N PHE A 222 2.37 -4.92 -6.98
CA PHE A 222 1.41 -4.03 -6.32
C PHE A 222 0.14 -3.89 -7.15
N LEU A 223 -1.01 -3.82 -6.48
CA LEU A 223 -2.24 -3.32 -7.07
C LEU A 223 -2.37 -1.83 -6.75
N TRP A 224 -2.50 -1.03 -7.78
CA TRP A 224 -2.67 0.41 -7.62
C TRP A 224 -4.09 0.74 -7.14
N SER A 225 -4.21 1.66 -6.18
CA SER A 225 -5.49 1.97 -5.50
C SER A 225 -5.79 3.47 -5.35
N ASN A 226 -5.05 4.34 -6.08
CA ASN A 226 -5.16 5.78 -5.88
C ASN A 226 -5.59 6.55 -7.15
N GLY A 227 -6.40 5.94 -8.01
CA GLY A 227 -6.92 6.58 -9.23
C GLY A 227 -5.88 6.77 -10.34
N PRO A 228 -6.15 7.65 -11.31
CA PRO A 228 -5.25 7.86 -12.44
C PRO A 228 -3.85 8.32 -12.03
N GLY A 229 -2.82 7.81 -12.70
CA GLY A 229 -1.43 8.17 -12.44
C GLY A 229 -0.49 7.89 -13.61
N LEU A 230 0.71 8.45 -13.56
CA LEU A 230 1.78 8.27 -14.55
C LEU A 230 2.89 7.40 -13.96
N VAL A 231 3.22 6.30 -14.63
CA VAL A 231 4.22 5.34 -14.11
C VAL A 231 5.64 5.83 -14.37
N ASN A 232 6.47 5.81 -13.31
CA ASN A 232 7.89 6.09 -13.42
C ASN A 232 8.66 4.92 -14.06
N GLN A 233 9.79 5.22 -14.72
CA GLN A 233 10.61 4.27 -15.49
C GLN A 233 11.09 3.02 -14.74
N HIS A 234 11.03 2.99 -13.40
CA HIS A 234 11.48 1.87 -12.57
C HIS A 234 10.36 0.89 -12.19
N ILE A 235 9.20 1.03 -12.83
CA ILE A 235 8.00 0.25 -12.59
C ILE A 235 7.46 -0.22 -13.94
N PHE A 236 7.05 -1.49 -14.03
CA PHE A 236 6.25 -2.00 -15.13
C PHE A 236 4.75 -1.86 -14.79
N LYS A 237 3.95 -1.37 -15.74
CA LYS A 237 2.53 -1.70 -15.81
C LYS A 237 2.45 -3.12 -16.40
N VAL A 238 1.80 -4.02 -15.68
CA VAL A 238 1.64 -5.42 -16.07
C VAL A 238 0.24 -5.61 -16.65
N ILE A 239 0.17 -5.78 -17.96
CA ILE A 239 -1.09 -5.84 -18.71
C ILE A 239 -1.35 -7.29 -19.09
N THR A 240 -2.51 -7.80 -18.70
CA THR A 240 -2.97 -9.18 -18.94
C THR A 240 -4.23 -9.17 -19.81
N SER A 241 -4.62 -10.33 -20.34
CA SER A 241 -5.79 -10.44 -21.22
C SER A 241 -7.11 -10.55 -20.45
N SER A 242 -7.06 -10.84 -19.15
CA SER A 242 -8.22 -10.98 -18.26
C SER A 242 -7.85 -10.79 -16.81
N ASP A 243 -8.86 -10.59 -15.94
CA ASP A 243 -8.70 -10.51 -14.49
C ASP A 243 -8.13 -11.80 -13.90
N ALA A 244 -8.56 -12.96 -14.43
CA ALA A 244 -8.04 -14.26 -14.01
C ALA A 244 -6.52 -14.37 -14.24
N GLU A 245 -6.04 -13.92 -15.39
CA GLU A 245 -4.61 -13.83 -15.66
C GLU A 245 -3.92 -12.80 -14.79
N GLN A 246 -4.55 -11.65 -14.50
CA GLN A 246 -3.96 -10.63 -13.63
C GLN A 246 -3.73 -11.20 -12.22
N ARG A 247 -4.73 -11.87 -11.64
CA ARG A 247 -4.61 -12.47 -10.30
C ARG A 247 -3.56 -13.59 -10.28
N PHE A 248 -3.53 -14.43 -11.30
CA PHE A 248 -2.48 -15.46 -11.43
C PHE A 248 -1.09 -14.83 -11.51
N VAL A 249 -0.87 -13.85 -12.39
CA VAL A 249 0.43 -13.17 -12.56
C VAL A 249 0.83 -12.41 -11.30
N TYR A 250 -0.12 -11.80 -10.58
CA TYR A 250 0.13 -11.17 -9.29
C TYR A 250 0.73 -12.19 -8.30
N TYR A 251 0.09 -13.33 -8.07
CA TYR A 251 0.59 -14.34 -7.14
C TYR A 251 1.85 -15.04 -7.65
N LEU A 252 2.01 -15.21 -8.96
CA LEU A 252 3.25 -15.70 -9.56
C LEU A 252 4.43 -14.76 -9.25
N LEU A 253 4.27 -13.46 -9.43
CA LEU A 253 5.30 -12.47 -9.11
C LEU A 253 5.59 -12.43 -7.60
N LYS A 254 4.57 -12.56 -6.74
CA LYS A 254 4.74 -12.69 -5.29
C LYS A 254 5.53 -13.95 -4.92
N HIS A 255 5.19 -15.09 -5.49
CA HIS A 255 5.90 -16.36 -5.28
C HIS A 255 7.36 -16.28 -5.73
N LEU A 256 7.61 -15.71 -6.90
CA LEU A 256 8.96 -15.58 -7.47
C LEU A 256 9.79 -14.44 -6.84
N ARG A 257 9.20 -13.63 -5.96
CA ARG A 257 9.88 -12.48 -5.36
C ARG A 257 11.24 -12.84 -4.73
N PRO A 258 11.44 -13.95 -3.97
CA PRO A 258 12.75 -14.31 -3.42
C PRO A 258 13.82 -14.49 -4.50
N ILE A 259 13.50 -15.17 -5.60
CA ILE A 259 14.40 -15.41 -6.74
C ILE A 259 14.73 -14.09 -7.46
N LEU A 260 13.73 -13.25 -7.67
CA LEU A 260 13.89 -11.95 -8.32
C LEU A 260 14.72 -10.98 -7.46
N VAL A 261 14.52 -10.98 -6.14
CA VAL A 261 15.33 -10.22 -5.17
C VAL A 261 16.78 -10.68 -5.19
N GLU A 262 17.04 -11.97 -5.19
CA GLU A 262 18.41 -12.53 -5.27
C GLU A 262 19.08 -12.16 -6.60
N THR A 263 18.34 -12.26 -7.72
CA THR A 263 18.82 -11.82 -9.04
C THR A 263 19.24 -10.35 -9.04
N ALA A 264 18.44 -9.50 -8.41
CA ALA A 264 18.74 -8.07 -8.29
C ALA A 264 19.95 -7.81 -7.36
N ARG A 265 20.11 -8.56 -6.25
CA ARG A 265 21.26 -8.46 -5.36
C ARG A 265 22.56 -8.80 -6.08
N ASN A 266 22.57 -9.86 -6.88
CA ASN A 266 23.75 -10.28 -7.63
C ASN A 266 24.21 -9.26 -8.69
N LYS A 267 23.37 -8.26 -9.00
CA LYS A 267 23.67 -7.16 -9.91
C LYS A 267 23.75 -5.81 -9.19
N GLN A 268 23.80 -5.83 -7.87
CA GLN A 268 23.79 -4.62 -7.07
C GLN A 268 25.08 -3.82 -7.24
N THR A 269 24.95 -2.56 -7.62
CA THR A 269 26.02 -1.56 -7.59
C THR A 269 25.55 -0.41 -6.70
N THR A 270 26.40 0.06 -5.78
CA THR A 270 26.10 1.18 -4.86
C THR A 270 24.76 1.05 -4.09
N GLY A 271 24.39 -0.18 -3.68
CA GLY A 271 23.19 -0.43 -2.86
C GLY A 271 21.87 -0.57 -3.64
N LEU A 272 21.86 -0.35 -4.95
CA LEU A 272 20.69 -0.51 -5.81
C LEU A 272 20.85 -1.72 -6.73
N GLY A 273 19.84 -2.57 -6.75
CA GLY A 273 19.75 -3.73 -7.64
C GLY A 273 18.58 -3.59 -8.62
N HIS A 274 18.58 -4.43 -9.65
CA HIS A 274 17.51 -4.42 -10.64
C HIS A 274 17.34 -5.78 -11.32
N VAL A 275 16.09 -6.08 -11.70
CA VAL A 275 15.71 -7.21 -12.53
C VAL A 275 15.51 -6.71 -13.97
N THR A 276 16.30 -7.20 -14.91
CA THR A 276 16.19 -6.80 -16.32
C THR A 276 15.15 -7.64 -17.06
N VAL A 277 14.69 -7.14 -18.22
CA VAL A 277 13.86 -7.92 -19.15
C VAL A 277 14.57 -9.23 -19.55
N ALA A 278 15.91 -9.20 -19.70
CA ALA A 278 16.69 -10.40 -20.01
C ALA A 278 16.62 -11.44 -18.89
N ASP A 279 16.57 -11.02 -17.62
CA ASP A 279 16.40 -11.94 -16.49
C ASP A 279 15.01 -12.57 -16.49
N MET A 280 13.97 -11.78 -16.71
CA MET A 280 12.59 -12.26 -16.80
C MET A 280 12.39 -13.20 -18.01
N LYS A 281 13.12 -12.99 -19.11
CA LYS A 281 13.11 -13.92 -20.25
C LYS A 281 13.84 -15.23 -19.98
N ARG A 282 14.86 -15.23 -19.13
CA ARG A 282 15.57 -16.45 -18.73
C ARG A 282 14.86 -17.26 -17.69
N LEU A 283 14.12 -16.59 -16.79
CA LEU A 283 13.35 -17.26 -15.75
C LEU A 283 12.13 -17.94 -16.37
N GLN A 284 12.16 -19.29 -16.38
CA GLN A 284 11.07 -20.11 -16.89
C GLN A 284 10.05 -20.38 -15.80
N VAL A 285 8.78 -20.42 -16.18
CA VAL A 285 7.63 -20.68 -15.30
C VAL A 285 6.68 -21.65 -15.97
N CYS A 286 5.97 -22.43 -15.18
CA CYS A 286 4.92 -23.32 -15.65
C CYS A 286 3.63 -22.54 -15.93
N ARG A 287 3.04 -22.76 -17.10
CA ARG A 287 1.77 -22.11 -17.53
C ARG A 287 0.63 -23.14 -17.40
N PRO A 288 -0.34 -22.93 -16.50
CA PRO A 288 -1.49 -23.79 -16.41
C PRO A 288 -2.46 -23.61 -17.60
N PRO A 289 -3.26 -24.63 -17.93
CA PRO A 289 -4.38 -24.51 -18.88
C PRO A 289 -5.41 -23.45 -18.45
N LYS A 290 -6.16 -22.94 -19.42
CA LYS A 290 -7.16 -21.87 -19.16
C LYS A 290 -8.26 -22.32 -18.19
N GLU A 291 -8.65 -23.57 -18.23
CA GLU A 291 -9.66 -24.17 -17.36
C GLU A 291 -9.20 -24.17 -15.90
N VAL A 292 -7.95 -24.50 -15.65
CA VAL A 292 -7.33 -24.46 -14.32
C VAL A 292 -7.22 -23.01 -13.81
N LEU A 293 -6.80 -22.08 -14.68
CA LEU A 293 -6.79 -20.65 -14.36
C LEU A 293 -8.18 -20.13 -13.99
N ALA A 294 -9.19 -20.49 -14.75
CA ALA A 294 -10.57 -20.10 -14.47
C ALA A 294 -11.10 -20.70 -13.16
N ALA A 295 -10.71 -21.93 -12.83
CA ALA A 295 -11.06 -22.56 -11.56
C ALA A 295 -10.36 -21.88 -10.39
N PHE A 296 -9.07 -21.61 -10.52
CA PHE A 296 -8.31 -20.85 -9.53
C PHE A 296 -8.92 -19.47 -9.30
N ASP A 297 -9.26 -18.76 -10.37
CA ASP A 297 -9.88 -17.44 -10.31
C ASP A 297 -11.19 -17.44 -9.53
N ARG A 298 -12.07 -18.44 -9.75
CA ARG A 298 -13.32 -18.55 -8.98
C ARG A 298 -13.11 -18.63 -7.47
N LEU A 299 -12.01 -19.25 -7.03
CA LEU A 299 -11.67 -19.35 -5.60
C LEU A 299 -10.96 -18.11 -5.07
N ILE A 300 -10.10 -17.51 -5.89
CA ILE A 300 -9.25 -16.39 -5.49
C ILE A 300 -9.92 -15.02 -5.62
N ALA A 301 -10.79 -14.82 -6.62
CA ALA A 301 -11.40 -13.52 -6.88
C ALA A 301 -12.08 -12.91 -5.64
N PRO A 302 -12.94 -13.63 -4.89
CA PRO A 302 -13.57 -13.04 -3.69
C PRO A 302 -12.57 -12.69 -2.59
N ILE A 303 -11.46 -13.43 -2.46
CA ILE A 303 -10.39 -13.19 -1.49
C ILE A 303 -9.59 -11.94 -1.90
N PHE A 304 -9.20 -11.90 -3.16
CA PHE A 304 -8.42 -10.81 -3.76
C PHE A 304 -9.20 -9.49 -3.74
N ASP A 305 -10.46 -9.52 -4.20
CA ASP A 305 -11.32 -8.35 -4.27
C ASP A 305 -11.61 -7.80 -2.86
N LYS A 306 -11.81 -8.69 -1.87
CA LYS A 306 -11.97 -8.27 -0.47
C LYS A 306 -10.72 -7.63 0.09
N ALA A 307 -9.54 -8.18 -0.16
CA ALA A 307 -8.27 -7.60 0.27
C ALA A 307 -8.04 -6.23 -0.37
N PHE A 308 -8.37 -6.10 -1.66
CA PHE A 308 -8.25 -4.83 -2.37
C PHE A 308 -9.25 -3.78 -1.87
N ALA A 309 -10.51 -4.16 -1.65
CA ALA A 309 -11.53 -3.28 -1.06
C ALA A 309 -11.13 -2.80 0.35
N ASN A 310 -10.59 -3.68 1.21
CA ASN A 310 -10.07 -3.31 2.53
C ASN A 310 -8.91 -2.29 2.43
N THR A 311 -8.07 -2.40 1.39
CA THR A 311 -6.98 -1.45 1.14
C THR A 311 -7.53 -0.06 0.80
N ILE A 312 -8.51 0.02 -0.10
CA ILE A 312 -9.17 1.28 -0.48
C ILE A 312 -9.92 1.88 0.72
N GLU A 313 -10.65 1.06 1.48
CA GLU A 313 -11.35 1.50 2.70
C GLU A 313 -10.35 2.08 3.72
N SER A 314 -9.22 1.41 3.96
CA SER A 314 -8.20 1.88 4.89
C SER A 314 -7.60 3.22 4.48
N GLN A 315 -7.37 3.45 3.18
CA GLN A 315 -6.90 4.74 2.67
C GLN A 315 -7.95 5.85 2.88
N THR A 316 -9.22 5.54 2.66
CA THR A 316 -10.33 6.48 2.87
C THR A 316 -10.47 6.85 4.35
N LEU A 317 -10.40 5.85 5.24
CA LEU A 317 -10.45 6.05 6.69
C LEU A 317 -9.25 6.87 7.21
N ALA A 318 -8.04 6.61 6.68
CA ALA A 318 -6.86 7.39 7.02
C ALA A 318 -7.00 8.86 6.59
N LYS A 319 -7.45 9.13 5.36
CA LYS A 319 -7.72 10.50 4.89
C LYS A 319 -8.80 11.20 5.74
N LEU A 320 -9.86 10.47 6.10
CA LEU A 320 -10.92 10.99 6.98
C LEU A 320 -10.35 11.35 8.36
N ARG A 321 -9.61 10.43 8.99
CA ARG A 321 -8.95 10.65 10.28
C ARG A 321 -8.05 11.89 10.23
N ASP A 322 -7.19 11.98 9.22
CA ASP A 322 -6.21 13.07 9.07
C ASP A 322 -6.89 14.42 8.77
N THR A 323 -8.09 14.41 8.18
CA THR A 323 -8.92 15.59 7.97
C THR A 323 -9.66 16.00 9.25
N LEU A 324 -10.20 15.04 10.01
CA LEU A 324 -10.95 15.31 11.23
C LEU A 324 -10.05 15.74 12.39
N LEU A 325 -8.85 15.16 12.48
CA LEU A 325 -7.94 15.37 13.59
C LEU A 325 -7.66 16.86 13.88
N PRO A 326 -7.20 17.69 12.92
CA PRO A 326 -6.96 19.12 13.19
C PRO A 326 -8.24 19.89 13.58
N LYS A 327 -9.38 19.55 12.99
CA LYS A 327 -10.66 20.21 13.27
C LYS A 327 -11.20 19.88 14.65
N LEU A 328 -11.05 18.64 15.09
CA LEU A 328 -11.40 18.21 16.44
C LEU A 328 -10.47 18.80 17.48
N LEU A 329 -9.17 18.96 17.17
CA LEU A 329 -8.20 19.51 18.12
C LEU A 329 -8.21 21.04 18.18
N SER A 330 -8.73 21.71 17.16
CA SER A 330 -8.92 23.18 17.19
C SER A 330 -10.26 23.62 17.78
N GLY A 331 -11.21 22.67 17.97
CA GLY A 331 -12.58 23.00 18.35
C GLY A 331 -13.43 23.55 17.19
N GLU A 332 -12.90 23.57 15.95
CA GLU A 332 -13.69 23.91 14.75
C GLU A 332 -14.84 22.91 14.55
N LEU A 333 -14.63 21.66 14.94
CA LEU A 333 -15.63 20.60 14.93
C LEU A 333 -15.78 20.00 16.31
N ALA A 334 -16.99 19.98 16.84
CA ALA A 334 -17.29 19.36 18.13
C ALA A 334 -17.51 17.85 17.97
N ALA A 335 -16.86 17.05 18.83
CA ALA A 335 -16.99 15.59 18.76
C ALA A 335 -18.43 15.11 19.06
N HIS A 336 -19.20 15.84 19.88
CA HIS A 336 -20.59 15.50 20.13
C HIS A 336 -21.51 15.69 18.92
N GLU A 337 -21.21 16.66 18.01
CA GLU A 337 -21.99 16.87 16.77
C GLU A 337 -21.81 15.68 15.82
N LEU A 338 -20.60 15.14 15.70
CA LEU A 338 -20.35 13.95 14.89
C LEU A 338 -21.06 12.71 15.44
N GLN A 339 -21.17 12.58 16.75
CA GLN A 339 -21.86 11.46 17.38
C GLN A 339 -23.38 11.54 17.12
N SER A 340 -23.97 12.71 17.21
CA SER A 340 -25.39 12.93 16.89
C SER A 340 -25.72 12.62 15.45
N LEU A 341 -24.89 13.07 14.50
CA LEU A 341 -25.04 12.75 13.06
C LEU A 341 -24.97 11.24 12.77
N LYS A 342 -24.12 10.50 13.51
CA LYS A 342 -24.03 9.05 13.40
C LYS A 342 -25.30 8.37 13.91
N GLU A 343 -25.86 8.83 15.02
CA GLU A 343 -27.10 8.29 15.59
C GLU A 343 -28.30 8.55 14.68
N GLU A 344 -28.38 9.76 14.07
CA GLU A 344 -29.39 10.09 13.05
C GLU A 344 -29.27 9.27 11.78
N ALA A 345 -28.05 8.97 11.33
CA ALA A 345 -27.81 8.16 10.11
C ALA A 345 -28.12 6.67 10.31
N LEU A 346 -28.21 6.19 11.55
CA LEU A 346 -28.50 4.80 11.90
C LEU A 346 -29.98 4.58 12.30
N ALA A 347 -30.76 5.64 12.48
CA ALA A 347 -32.18 5.60 12.82
C ALA A 347 -33.07 5.55 11.58
#